data_0abfae4a5a147d27a0aa3712c29d1bb4
#
_entry.id   0abfae4a5a147d27a0aa3712c29d1bb4
#
_cell.length_a   1.000
_cell.length_b   1.000
_cell.length_c   1.000
_cell.angle_alpha   90.00
_cell.angle_beta   90.00
_cell.angle_gamma   90.00
#
_symmetry.space_group_name_H-M   'P 1'
#
loop_
_entity.id
_entity.type
_entity.pdbx_description
1 polymer ?
#
loop_
_entity_poly.entity_id
_entity_poly.type
_entity_poly.pdbx_seq_one_letter_code
_entity_poly.pdbx_strand_id
1 'polypeptide(L)'
;VARERFAALGCTAMISSPTIIETCQDKLATFRALQKAGIDTPQTWPLVIVEEAMRHRFPYYMKPRRGSAAKGNYVIRDADELRVLGKRVSEAIVQEFVEGKEYTLDVYTGLDGVARCVVPRKRLEVRTGEVSKGLVVKDREIMAVVEQVAKMLGDCRGVVTVQCMVTPPKRIRVIEVNARFGGGVPLAIHAGADFPKWILQEHLGRRLRINPTGFRDEVAMLRFDDSVFVNRANRLRSQSADGTVKPKGT
;
A
#
# COMPACT_ATOMS: atom_id res chain seq x y z
N VAL A 1 -12.83 -4.47 -17.66
CA VAL A 1 -14.09 -3.90 -18.20
C VAL A 1 -14.04 -2.37 -18.25
N ALA A 2 -13.82 -1.63 -17.15
CA ALA A 2 -13.78 -0.16 -17.22
C ALA A 2 -12.56 0.35 -18.00
N ARG A 3 -11.37 -0.24 -17.85
CA ARG A 3 -10.14 0.15 -18.55
C ARG A 3 -10.31 0.09 -20.08
N GLU A 4 -10.94 -0.95 -20.59
CA GLU A 4 -11.18 -1.13 -22.03
C GLU A 4 -12.18 -0.09 -22.56
N ARG A 5 -13.20 0.26 -21.78
CA ARG A 5 -14.16 1.32 -22.15
C ARG A 5 -13.47 2.68 -22.23
N PHE A 6 -12.57 3.00 -21.30
CA PHE A 6 -11.76 4.23 -21.37
C PHE A 6 -10.82 4.20 -22.58
N ALA A 7 -10.17 3.07 -22.86
CA ALA A 7 -9.28 2.93 -24.02
C ALA A 7 -10.03 3.14 -25.35
N ALA A 8 -11.26 2.64 -25.47
CA ALA A 8 -12.11 2.86 -26.64
C ALA A 8 -12.49 4.34 -26.85
N LEU A 9 -12.42 5.16 -25.80
CA LEU A 9 -12.63 6.61 -25.85
C LEU A 9 -11.29 7.39 -25.97
N GLY A 10 -10.18 6.72 -26.27
CA GLY A 10 -8.85 7.36 -26.38
C GLY A 10 -8.22 7.74 -25.00
N CYS A 11 -8.79 7.26 -23.90
CA CYS A 11 -8.30 7.54 -22.56
C CYS A 11 -7.55 6.33 -21.98
N THR A 12 -6.27 6.50 -21.64
CA THR A 12 -5.45 5.44 -21.03
C THR A 12 -5.57 5.48 -19.51
N ALA A 13 -6.17 4.44 -18.92
CA ALA A 13 -6.20 4.24 -17.48
C ALA A 13 -4.97 3.45 -17.02
N MET A 14 -4.08 4.09 -16.25
CA MET A 14 -2.87 3.50 -15.67
C MET A 14 -3.22 2.72 -14.40
N ILE A 15 -3.88 1.59 -14.56
CA ILE A 15 -4.29 0.69 -13.49
C ILE A 15 -3.89 -0.74 -13.82
N SER A 16 -3.50 -1.49 -12.82
CA SER A 16 -3.19 -2.93 -12.90
C SER A 16 -4.42 -3.74 -13.36
N SER A 17 -4.21 -5.00 -13.72
CA SER A 17 -5.31 -5.89 -14.10
C SER A 17 -6.27 -6.14 -12.92
N PRO A 18 -7.55 -6.48 -13.20
CA PRO A 18 -8.52 -6.79 -12.15
C PRO A 18 -8.03 -7.86 -11.18
N THR A 19 -7.43 -8.93 -11.69
CA THR A 19 -6.88 -10.02 -10.88
C THR A 19 -5.82 -9.53 -9.88
N ILE A 20 -4.93 -8.63 -10.31
CA ILE A 20 -3.90 -8.06 -9.43
C ILE A 20 -4.52 -7.14 -8.39
N ILE A 21 -5.50 -6.31 -8.79
CA ILE A 21 -6.22 -5.44 -7.86
C ILE A 21 -6.93 -6.27 -6.79
N GLU A 22 -7.65 -7.30 -7.17
CA GLU A 22 -8.35 -8.20 -6.25
C GLU A 22 -7.37 -8.90 -5.30
N THR A 23 -6.26 -9.42 -5.82
CA THR A 23 -5.20 -10.03 -5.00
C THR A 23 -4.64 -9.04 -3.98
N CYS A 24 -4.35 -7.80 -4.39
CA CYS A 24 -3.80 -6.77 -3.49
C CYS A 24 -4.83 -6.24 -2.48
N GLN A 25 -6.12 -6.23 -2.82
CA GLN A 25 -7.19 -5.81 -1.90
C GLN A 25 -7.50 -6.85 -0.82
N ASP A 26 -7.18 -8.12 -1.06
CA ASP A 26 -7.39 -9.23 -0.15
C ASP A 26 -6.07 -9.65 0.51
N LYS A 27 -5.88 -9.29 1.77
CA LYS A 27 -4.64 -9.56 2.51
C LYS A 27 -4.32 -11.07 2.65
N LEU A 28 -5.35 -11.92 2.68
CA LEU A 28 -5.16 -13.37 2.71
C LEU A 28 -4.73 -13.90 1.33
N ALA A 29 -5.29 -13.36 0.25
CA ALA A 29 -4.85 -13.69 -1.11
C ALA A 29 -3.42 -13.20 -1.37
N THR A 30 -3.08 -11.99 -0.93
CA THR A 30 -1.71 -11.46 -0.98
C THR A 30 -0.73 -12.37 -0.23
N PHE A 31 -1.06 -12.77 1.01
CA PHE A 31 -0.24 -13.71 1.78
C PHE A 31 0.03 -15.01 1.01
N ARG A 32 -1.03 -15.64 0.48
CA ARG A 32 -0.91 -16.90 -0.28
C ARG A 32 -0.05 -16.73 -1.54
N ALA A 33 -0.19 -15.62 -2.25
CA ALA A 33 0.62 -15.33 -3.44
C ALA A 33 2.10 -15.15 -3.07
N LEU A 34 2.41 -14.40 -2.02
CA LEU A 34 3.78 -14.20 -1.50
C LEU A 34 4.39 -15.54 -1.07
N GLN A 35 3.66 -16.33 -0.31
CA GLN A 35 4.10 -17.66 0.15
C GLN A 35 4.39 -18.60 -1.03
N LYS A 36 3.51 -18.65 -2.02
CA LYS A 36 3.70 -19.46 -3.24
C LYS A 36 4.94 -19.03 -4.03
N ALA A 37 5.28 -17.74 -4.01
CA ALA A 37 6.46 -17.19 -4.67
C ALA A 37 7.75 -17.31 -3.83
N GLY A 38 7.70 -17.89 -2.63
CA GLY A 38 8.84 -18.00 -1.73
C GLY A 38 9.30 -16.66 -1.11
N ILE A 39 8.42 -15.65 -1.13
CA ILE A 39 8.71 -14.34 -0.53
C ILE A 39 8.32 -14.36 0.95
N ASP A 40 9.25 -13.97 1.82
CA ASP A 40 9.01 -14.00 3.26
C ASP A 40 7.90 -13.03 3.67
N THR A 41 6.90 -13.58 4.37
CA THR A 41 5.71 -12.88 4.84
C THR A 41 5.27 -13.49 6.17
N PRO A 42 4.74 -12.71 7.12
CA PRO A 42 4.25 -13.26 8.38
C PRO A 42 3.12 -14.26 8.13
N GLN A 43 3.13 -15.38 8.87
CA GLN A 43 2.06 -16.35 8.79
C GLN A 43 0.70 -15.69 9.05
N THR A 44 -0.27 -16.00 8.21
CA THR A 44 -1.57 -15.33 8.19
C THR A 44 -2.69 -16.36 8.07
N TRP A 45 -3.68 -16.27 8.92
CA TRP A 45 -4.83 -17.17 8.98
C TRP A 45 -6.15 -16.41 8.97
N PRO A 46 -7.21 -16.96 8.40
CA PRO A 46 -8.57 -16.49 8.69
C PRO A 46 -8.88 -16.67 10.17
N LEU A 47 -9.56 -15.73 10.80
CA LEU A 47 -9.89 -15.80 12.24
C LEU A 47 -10.59 -17.11 12.62
N VAL A 48 -11.50 -17.60 11.77
CA VAL A 48 -12.26 -18.86 12.01
C VAL A 48 -11.38 -20.09 12.23
N ILE A 49 -10.18 -20.14 11.64
CA ILE A 49 -9.25 -21.28 11.78
C ILE A 49 -8.35 -21.09 13.00
N VAL A 50 -8.21 -19.88 13.47
CA VAL A 50 -7.20 -19.48 14.46
C VAL A 50 -7.62 -19.80 15.88
N GLU A 51 -8.90 -19.80 16.20
CA GLU A 51 -9.42 -20.09 17.56
C GLU A 51 -8.96 -21.45 18.08
N GLU A 52 -8.75 -22.45 17.21
CA GLU A 52 -8.25 -23.76 17.60
C GLU A 52 -6.71 -23.86 17.63
N ALA A 53 -6.02 -23.13 16.74
CA ALA A 53 -4.57 -23.26 16.53
C ALA A 53 -3.72 -22.35 17.44
N MET A 54 -4.31 -21.32 18.04
CA MET A 54 -3.56 -20.23 18.70
C MET A 54 -3.36 -20.35 20.21
N ARG A 55 -3.50 -21.50 20.77
CA ARG A 55 -3.42 -21.66 22.24
C ARG A 55 -2.11 -21.21 22.90
N HIS A 56 -1.03 -20.89 22.15
CA HIS A 56 0.30 -20.74 22.78
C HIS A 56 1.29 -19.73 22.20
N ARG A 57 0.93 -18.82 21.25
CA ARG A 57 1.95 -17.92 20.62
C ARG A 57 1.51 -16.47 20.46
N PHE A 58 0.97 -15.85 21.47
CA PHE A 58 0.74 -14.41 21.49
C PHE A 58 2.06 -13.62 21.62
N PRO A 59 2.12 -12.36 21.15
CA PRO A 59 1.02 -11.61 20.53
C PRO A 59 0.80 -11.92 19.04
N TYR A 60 -0.41 -11.58 18.55
CA TYR A 60 -0.76 -11.60 17.14
C TYR A 60 -1.19 -10.23 16.66
N TYR A 61 -1.22 -10.03 15.34
CA TYR A 61 -1.77 -8.84 14.71
C TYR A 61 -3.06 -9.19 13.96
N MET A 62 -4.17 -8.67 14.43
CA MET A 62 -5.48 -8.88 13.82
C MET A 62 -5.88 -7.66 13.00
N LYS A 63 -6.42 -7.89 11.80
CA LYS A 63 -6.88 -6.83 10.90
C LYS A 63 -7.99 -7.33 9.99
N PRO A 64 -8.83 -6.43 9.42
CA PRO A 64 -9.78 -6.81 8.37
C PRO A 64 -9.04 -7.39 7.16
N ARG A 65 -9.57 -8.48 6.61
CA ARG A 65 -9.07 -9.10 5.38
C ARG A 65 -9.04 -8.10 4.23
N ARG A 66 -10.09 -7.25 4.14
CA ARG A 66 -10.20 -6.14 3.19
C ARG A 66 -10.28 -4.83 3.97
N GLY A 67 -9.77 -3.74 3.41
CA GLY A 67 -9.77 -2.43 4.05
C GLY A 67 -8.43 -1.72 4.00
N SER A 68 -8.38 -0.48 4.48
CA SER A 68 -7.22 0.40 4.42
C SER A 68 -7.14 1.31 5.65
N ALA A 69 -6.08 2.13 5.74
CA ALA A 69 -5.86 3.14 6.78
C ALA A 69 -5.85 2.58 8.21
N ALA A 70 -5.38 1.34 8.40
CA ALA A 70 -5.27 0.65 9.69
C ALA A 70 -6.57 0.58 10.53
N LYS A 71 -7.73 0.84 9.91
CA LYS A 71 -9.02 0.76 10.60
C LYS A 71 -9.32 -0.69 10.96
N GLY A 72 -9.64 -0.94 12.24
CA GLY A 72 -9.91 -2.29 12.76
C GLY A 72 -8.68 -3.17 12.92
N ASN A 73 -7.49 -2.58 13.00
CA ASN A 73 -6.26 -3.30 13.29
C ASN A 73 -6.01 -3.32 14.81
N TYR A 74 -5.65 -4.48 15.34
CA TYR A 74 -5.39 -4.69 16.77
C TYR A 74 -4.17 -5.57 16.98
N VAL A 75 -3.40 -5.27 18.00
CA VAL A 75 -2.44 -6.22 18.59
C VAL A 75 -3.20 -7.06 19.60
N ILE A 76 -3.20 -8.36 19.43
CA ILE A 76 -3.90 -9.35 20.27
C ILE A 76 -2.89 -10.00 21.19
N ARG A 77 -3.03 -9.80 22.49
CA ARG A 77 -2.05 -10.24 23.50
C ARG A 77 -2.43 -11.56 24.15
N ASP A 78 -3.72 -11.90 24.12
CA ASP A 78 -4.26 -13.11 24.72
C ASP A 78 -5.56 -13.58 24.03
N ALA A 79 -6.07 -14.71 24.50
CA ALA A 79 -7.28 -15.33 23.97
C ALA A 79 -8.56 -14.52 24.27
N ASP A 80 -8.59 -13.75 25.34
CA ASP A 80 -9.75 -12.96 25.71
C ASP A 80 -9.85 -11.72 24.82
N GLU A 81 -8.74 -11.03 24.56
CA GLU A 81 -8.68 -9.97 23.54
C GLU A 81 -9.12 -10.49 22.17
N LEU A 82 -8.66 -11.67 21.76
CA LEU A 82 -9.07 -12.29 20.50
C LEU A 82 -10.58 -12.52 20.43
N ARG A 83 -11.17 -13.08 21.49
CA ARG A 83 -12.60 -13.37 21.58
C ARG A 83 -13.46 -12.12 21.48
N VAL A 84 -13.05 -11.04 22.20
CA VAL A 84 -13.81 -9.79 22.24
C VAL A 84 -13.65 -8.98 20.97
N LEU A 85 -12.41 -8.78 20.52
CA LEU A 85 -12.11 -7.93 19.38
C LEU A 85 -12.44 -8.63 18.04
N GLY A 86 -12.31 -9.96 17.99
CA GLY A 86 -12.68 -10.76 16.81
C GLY A 86 -14.13 -10.59 16.38
N LYS A 87 -15.03 -10.39 17.33
CA LYS A 87 -16.45 -10.11 17.05
C LYS A 87 -16.71 -8.72 16.42
N ARG A 88 -15.75 -7.80 16.56
CA ARG A 88 -15.88 -6.41 16.07
C ARG A 88 -15.34 -6.23 14.66
N VAL A 89 -14.55 -7.17 14.17
CA VAL A 89 -13.89 -7.07 12.86
C VAL A 89 -14.46 -8.13 11.94
N SER A 90 -15.28 -7.70 10.98
CA SER A 90 -15.83 -8.60 9.97
C SER A 90 -14.72 -9.17 9.09
N GLU A 91 -14.79 -10.47 8.75
CA GLU A 91 -13.81 -11.18 7.94
C GLU A 91 -12.35 -10.92 8.40
N ALA A 92 -12.10 -10.95 9.71
CA ALA A 92 -10.77 -10.72 10.24
C ALA A 92 -9.78 -11.81 9.79
N ILE A 93 -8.55 -11.37 9.56
CA ILE A 93 -7.38 -12.23 9.51
C ILE A 93 -6.52 -11.98 10.74
N VAL A 94 -5.86 -13.03 11.18
CA VAL A 94 -4.87 -12.97 12.24
C VAL A 94 -3.52 -13.30 11.63
N GLN A 95 -2.53 -12.51 11.98
CA GLN A 95 -1.19 -12.58 11.43
C GLN A 95 -0.18 -12.67 12.57
N GLU A 96 0.90 -13.41 12.36
CA GLU A 96 2.06 -13.39 13.26
C GLU A 96 2.48 -11.95 13.53
N PHE A 97 2.65 -11.61 14.80
CA PHE A 97 3.14 -10.29 15.18
C PHE A 97 4.63 -10.17 14.87
N VAL A 98 4.98 -9.12 14.14
CA VAL A 98 6.36 -8.86 13.73
C VAL A 98 6.83 -7.57 14.36
N GLU A 99 7.75 -7.67 15.30
CA GLU A 99 8.41 -6.51 15.88
C GLU A 99 9.59 -6.08 15.01
N GLY A 100 9.58 -4.84 14.51
CA GLY A 100 10.62 -4.36 13.61
C GLY A 100 10.39 -2.95 13.11
N LYS A 101 11.21 -2.54 12.16
CA LYS A 101 11.07 -1.24 11.48
C LYS A 101 10.20 -1.40 10.25
N GLU A 102 9.17 -0.57 10.15
CA GLU A 102 8.27 -0.59 9.00
C GLU A 102 8.80 0.28 7.85
N TYR A 103 8.75 -0.28 6.66
CA TYR A 103 9.06 0.39 5.40
C TYR A 103 7.86 0.33 4.46
N THR A 104 7.69 1.40 3.70
CA THR A 104 6.79 1.44 2.54
C THR A 104 7.64 1.70 1.31
N LEU A 105 7.44 0.93 0.26
CA LEU A 105 8.19 1.07 -0.98
C LEU A 105 7.26 1.42 -2.11
N ASP A 106 7.57 2.49 -2.82
CA ASP A 106 6.87 2.85 -4.06
C ASP A 106 7.61 2.21 -5.23
N VAL A 107 6.89 1.41 -6.01
CA VAL A 107 7.42 0.68 -7.16
C VAL A 107 6.81 1.25 -8.42
N TYR A 108 7.62 1.75 -9.33
CA TYR A 108 7.17 2.10 -10.67
C TYR A 108 7.25 0.89 -11.59
N THR A 109 6.10 0.51 -12.12
CA THR A 109 6.00 -0.50 -13.18
C THR A 109 5.50 0.17 -14.45
N GLY A 110 6.15 -0.10 -15.58
CA GLY A 110 5.74 0.46 -16.85
C GLY A 110 4.44 -0.13 -17.40
N LEU A 111 4.05 0.30 -18.58
CA LEU A 111 2.89 -0.25 -19.29
C LEU A 111 3.04 -1.74 -19.62
N ASP A 112 4.27 -2.22 -19.70
CA ASP A 112 4.64 -3.63 -19.89
C ASP A 112 4.70 -4.46 -18.58
N GLY A 113 4.41 -3.83 -17.44
CA GLY A 113 4.44 -4.49 -16.13
C GLY A 113 5.84 -4.69 -15.55
N VAL A 114 6.89 -4.20 -16.20
CA VAL A 114 8.28 -4.34 -15.72
C VAL A 114 8.59 -3.30 -14.65
N ALA A 115 9.05 -3.74 -13.48
CA ALA A 115 9.52 -2.85 -12.42
C ALA A 115 10.79 -2.12 -12.86
N ARG A 116 10.79 -0.80 -12.78
CA ARG A 116 11.88 0.07 -13.25
C ARG A 116 12.56 0.87 -12.14
N CYS A 117 11.85 1.10 -11.06
CA CYS A 117 12.38 1.84 -9.91
C CYS A 117 11.64 1.41 -8.64
N VAL A 118 12.38 1.21 -7.56
CA VAL A 118 11.85 0.89 -6.22
C VAL A 118 12.43 1.90 -5.25
N VAL A 119 11.58 2.67 -4.57
CA VAL A 119 11.99 3.69 -3.60
C VAL A 119 11.57 3.29 -2.19
N PRO A 120 12.49 2.80 -1.36
CA PRO A 120 12.20 2.48 0.02
C PRO A 120 12.06 3.75 0.86
N ARG A 121 11.00 3.81 1.66
CA ARG A 121 10.72 4.86 2.63
C ARG A 121 10.51 4.25 4.00
N LYS A 122 11.39 4.54 4.94
CA LYS A 122 11.22 4.17 6.35
C LYS A 122 10.12 5.01 6.96
N ARG A 123 9.18 4.39 7.66
CA ARG A 123 8.12 5.06 8.40
C ARG A 123 8.66 5.43 9.78
N LEU A 124 8.85 6.73 10.03
CA LEU A 124 9.34 7.23 11.31
C LEU A 124 8.20 7.52 12.28
N GLU A 125 7.09 8.05 11.75
CA GLU A 125 5.88 8.32 12.52
C GLU A 125 4.65 8.09 11.63
N VAL A 126 3.61 7.51 12.22
CA VAL A 126 2.34 7.22 11.56
C VAL A 126 1.19 7.83 12.35
N ARG A 127 0.30 8.57 11.68
CA ARG A 127 -0.95 9.10 12.25
C ARG A 127 -2.12 8.52 11.47
N THR A 128 -3.06 7.91 12.16
CA THR A 128 -4.28 7.30 11.56
C THR A 128 -4.00 6.42 10.33
N GLY A 129 -2.90 5.61 10.38
CA GLY A 129 -2.51 4.71 9.29
C GLY A 129 -1.71 5.36 8.16
N GLU A 130 -1.59 6.69 8.12
CA GLU A 130 -0.81 7.44 7.14
C GLU A 130 0.55 7.87 7.71
N VAL A 131 1.58 7.85 6.85
CA VAL A 131 2.91 8.32 7.26
C VAL A 131 2.92 9.84 7.46
N SER A 132 3.24 10.31 8.66
CA SER A 132 3.43 11.72 8.97
C SER A 132 4.91 12.14 8.90
N LYS A 133 5.83 11.24 9.29
CA LYS A 133 7.28 11.44 9.10
C LYS A 133 7.87 10.23 8.42
N GLY A 134 8.56 10.44 7.31
CA GLY A 134 9.21 9.40 6.53
C GLY A 134 10.60 9.80 6.07
N LEU A 135 11.43 8.80 5.82
CA LEU A 135 12.81 8.96 5.36
C LEU A 135 13.06 8.03 4.17
N VAL A 136 13.56 8.55 3.06
CA VAL A 136 14.07 7.72 1.95
C VAL A 136 15.34 7.02 2.41
N VAL A 137 15.44 5.72 2.13
CA VAL A 137 16.61 4.92 2.48
C VAL A 137 16.98 4.01 1.29
N LYS A 138 18.17 4.19 0.72
CA LYS A 138 18.67 3.31 -0.33
C LYS A 138 19.17 1.98 0.25
N ASP A 139 18.27 1.06 0.45
CA ASP A 139 18.59 -0.28 0.90
C ASP A 139 18.37 -1.31 -0.22
N ARG A 140 19.48 -1.81 -0.78
CA ARG A 140 19.45 -2.73 -1.93
C ARG A 140 18.77 -4.06 -1.63
N GLU A 141 18.89 -4.57 -0.41
CA GLU A 141 18.26 -5.84 -0.04
C GLU A 141 16.75 -5.70 0.04
N ILE A 142 16.25 -4.60 0.64
CA ILE A 142 14.82 -4.29 0.67
C ILE A 142 14.29 -4.06 -0.76
N MET A 143 15.05 -3.34 -1.60
CA MET A 143 14.68 -3.13 -3.00
C MET A 143 14.56 -4.46 -3.76
N ALA A 144 15.53 -5.36 -3.61
CA ALA A 144 15.54 -6.65 -4.29
C ALA A 144 14.35 -7.55 -3.92
N VAL A 145 13.96 -7.59 -2.63
CA VAL A 145 12.76 -8.32 -2.19
C VAL A 145 11.51 -7.75 -2.87
N VAL A 146 11.39 -6.43 -2.99
CA VAL A 146 10.21 -5.79 -3.56
C VAL A 146 10.17 -5.88 -5.09
N GLU A 147 11.31 -5.95 -5.75
CA GLU A 147 11.40 -6.31 -7.17
C GLU A 147 10.84 -7.73 -7.43
N GLN A 148 11.11 -8.68 -6.53
CA GLN A 148 10.50 -10.01 -6.60
C GLN A 148 8.98 -9.97 -6.41
N VAL A 149 8.47 -9.11 -5.52
CA VAL A 149 7.03 -8.89 -5.35
C VAL A 149 6.41 -8.36 -6.65
N ALA A 150 7.01 -7.37 -7.27
CA ALA A 150 6.52 -6.81 -8.53
C ALA A 150 6.53 -7.87 -9.66
N LYS A 151 7.59 -8.68 -9.72
CA LYS A 151 7.68 -9.80 -10.68
C LYS A 151 6.62 -10.88 -10.42
N MET A 152 6.35 -11.21 -9.16
CA MET A 152 5.29 -12.16 -8.77
C MET A 152 3.91 -11.67 -9.22
N LEU A 153 3.63 -10.38 -9.08
CA LEU A 153 2.35 -9.80 -9.48
C LEU A 153 2.16 -9.80 -11.01
N GLY A 154 3.22 -9.57 -11.77
CA GLY A 154 3.19 -9.61 -13.25
C GLY A 154 2.53 -8.37 -13.87
N ASP A 155 1.24 -8.41 -14.22
CA ASP A 155 0.55 -7.33 -14.96
C ASP A 155 0.19 -6.13 -14.06
N CYS A 156 1.19 -5.61 -13.36
CA CYS A 156 1.10 -4.33 -12.66
C CYS A 156 1.39 -3.18 -13.62
N ARG A 157 0.63 -2.09 -13.50
CA ARG A 157 0.83 -0.88 -14.32
C ARG A 157 0.80 0.38 -13.48
N GLY A 158 1.77 1.24 -13.69
CA GLY A 158 1.90 2.50 -12.97
C GLY A 158 2.66 2.32 -11.66
N VAL A 159 2.04 2.64 -10.53
CA VAL A 159 2.69 2.57 -9.22
C VAL A 159 2.03 1.52 -8.33
N VAL A 160 2.87 0.70 -7.72
CA VAL A 160 2.49 -0.26 -6.67
C VAL A 160 3.18 0.15 -5.38
N THR A 161 2.45 0.05 -4.28
CA THR A 161 3.00 0.32 -2.95
C THR A 161 3.10 -0.98 -2.17
N VAL A 162 4.30 -1.33 -1.72
CA VAL A 162 4.59 -2.52 -0.92
C VAL A 162 4.98 -2.09 0.49
N GLN A 163 4.47 -2.77 1.50
CA GLN A 163 4.85 -2.56 2.90
C GLN A 163 5.57 -3.79 3.43
N CYS A 164 6.66 -3.58 4.15
CA CYS A 164 7.39 -4.65 4.80
C CYS A 164 7.89 -4.25 6.19
N MET A 165 8.10 -5.26 7.03
CA MET A 165 8.80 -5.17 8.30
C MET A 165 10.22 -5.66 8.14
N VAL A 166 11.17 -4.93 8.70
CA VAL A 166 12.58 -5.33 8.78
C VAL A 166 12.93 -5.60 10.23
N THR A 167 13.23 -6.85 10.53
CA THR A 167 13.57 -7.32 11.88
C THR A 167 15.07 -7.66 11.98
N PRO A 168 15.69 -7.61 13.16
CA PRO A 168 17.04 -8.12 13.35
C PRO A 168 17.13 -9.65 13.01
N PRO A 169 18.25 -10.15 12.46
CA PRO A 169 19.46 -9.41 12.05
C PRO A 169 19.33 -8.66 10.71
N LYS A 170 18.28 -8.73 9.97
CA LYS A 170 17.84 -8.06 8.73
C LYS A 170 16.91 -8.98 7.92
N ARG A 171 15.92 -9.53 8.59
CA ARG A 171 14.89 -10.29 7.91
C ARG A 171 13.82 -9.34 7.38
N ILE A 172 13.52 -9.41 6.09
CA ILE A 172 12.58 -8.55 5.39
C ILE A 172 11.31 -9.36 5.15
N ARG A 173 10.18 -8.93 5.74
CA ARG A 173 8.90 -9.63 5.67
C ARG A 173 7.84 -8.73 5.06
N VAL A 174 7.29 -9.10 3.92
CA VAL A 174 6.24 -8.33 3.23
C VAL A 174 4.91 -8.52 3.95
N ILE A 175 4.26 -7.41 4.32
CA ILE A 175 3.02 -7.42 5.11
C ILE A 175 1.78 -6.95 4.36
N GLU A 176 1.95 -6.16 3.30
CA GLU A 176 0.85 -5.64 2.49
C GLU A 176 1.34 -5.18 1.11
N VAL A 177 0.50 -5.33 0.10
CA VAL A 177 0.72 -4.81 -1.25
C VAL A 177 -0.52 -4.06 -1.71
N ASN A 178 -0.33 -2.87 -2.26
CA ASN A 178 -1.40 -2.02 -2.78
C ASN A 178 -1.10 -1.63 -4.23
N ALA A 179 -1.91 -2.04 -5.19
CA ALA A 179 -1.76 -1.73 -6.61
C ALA A 179 -2.21 -0.28 -6.93
N ARG A 180 -1.61 0.68 -6.25
CA ARG A 180 -1.91 2.12 -6.34
C ARG A 180 -0.79 2.97 -5.76
N PHE A 181 -0.86 4.28 -5.99
CA PHE A 181 -0.06 5.27 -5.27
C PHE A 181 -0.31 5.21 -3.75
N GLY A 182 0.76 5.20 -2.97
CA GLY A 182 0.70 5.32 -1.51
C GLY A 182 0.57 6.78 -1.07
N GLY A 183 -0.04 7.04 0.11
CA GLY A 183 -0.19 8.41 0.64
C GLY A 183 1.14 9.13 0.91
N GLY A 184 2.23 8.39 1.09
CA GLY A 184 3.57 8.96 1.28
C GLY A 184 4.41 9.10 0.01
N VAL A 185 3.87 8.80 -1.18
CA VAL A 185 4.59 8.89 -2.46
C VAL A 185 5.18 10.28 -2.78
N PRO A 186 4.65 11.42 -2.31
CA PRO A 186 5.28 12.71 -2.52
C PRO A 186 6.75 12.75 -2.07
N LEU A 187 7.11 11.98 -1.04
CA LEU A 187 8.50 11.87 -0.60
C LEU A 187 9.39 11.23 -1.68
N ALA A 188 8.94 10.13 -2.30
CA ALA A 188 9.68 9.47 -3.38
C ALA A 188 9.83 10.39 -4.61
N ILE A 189 8.76 11.09 -4.98
CA ILE A 189 8.76 12.05 -6.09
C ILE A 189 9.74 13.20 -5.79
N HIS A 190 9.68 13.78 -4.60
CA HIS A 190 10.60 14.84 -4.18
C HIS A 190 12.07 14.35 -4.15
N ALA A 191 12.31 13.10 -3.81
CA ALA A 191 13.64 12.50 -3.86
C ALA A 191 14.18 12.31 -5.29
N GLY A 192 13.34 12.45 -6.33
CA GLY A 192 13.73 12.39 -7.73
C GLY A 192 13.11 11.21 -8.51
N ALA A 193 12.31 10.35 -7.87
CA ALA A 193 11.55 9.31 -8.56
C ALA A 193 10.22 9.87 -9.05
N ASP A 194 10.26 10.65 -10.12
CA ASP A 194 9.10 11.37 -10.67
C ASP A 194 8.16 10.42 -11.46
N PHE A 195 7.46 9.57 -10.72
CA PHE A 195 6.52 8.59 -11.29
C PHE A 195 5.46 9.22 -12.21
N PRO A 196 4.79 10.34 -11.86
CA PRO A 196 3.84 10.99 -12.73
C PRO A 196 4.43 11.39 -14.07
N LYS A 197 5.65 11.94 -14.08
CA LYS A 197 6.36 12.31 -15.30
C LYS A 197 6.67 11.06 -16.15
N TRP A 198 7.13 9.97 -15.54
CA TRP A 198 7.44 8.75 -16.26
C TRP A 198 6.20 8.12 -16.88
N ILE A 199 5.08 8.10 -16.18
CA ILE A 199 3.78 7.65 -16.69
C ILE A 199 3.38 8.47 -17.94
N LEU A 200 3.46 9.80 -17.87
CA LEU A 200 3.12 10.67 -19.01
C LEU A 200 4.07 10.47 -20.19
N GLN A 201 5.37 10.33 -19.93
CA GLN A 201 6.35 10.06 -20.98
C GLN A 201 6.08 8.72 -21.70
N GLU A 202 5.79 7.67 -20.93
CA GLU A 202 5.50 6.35 -21.49
C GLU A 202 4.20 6.35 -22.29
N HIS A 203 3.16 7.01 -21.77
CA HIS A 203 1.90 7.19 -22.48
C HIS A 203 2.07 7.93 -23.82
N LEU A 204 2.96 8.91 -23.86
CA LEU A 204 3.30 9.66 -25.10
C LEU A 204 4.28 8.91 -26.02
N GLY A 205 4.57 7.63 -25.77
CA GLY A 205 5.51 6.82 -26.55
C GLY A 205 6.97 7.28 -26.45
N ARG A 206 7.31 8.10 -25.47
CA ARG A 206 8.68 8.59 -25.28
C ARG A 206 9.53 7.51 -24.60
N ARG A 207 10.77 7.35 -25.07
CA ARG A 207 11.72 6.43 -24.44
C ARG A 207 12.04 6.86 -23.01
N LEU A 208 11.71 6.04 -22.04
CA LEU A 208 12.09 6.26 -20.64
C LEU A 208 13.59 5.98 -20.43
N ARG A 209 14.24 6.92 -19.76
CA ARG A 209 15.60 6.75 -19.25
C ARG A 209 15.55 6.86 -17.73
N ILE A 210 15.23 5.76 -17.07
CA ILE A 210 15.15 5.70 -15.62
C ILE A 210 16.43 5.10 -15.07
N ASN A 211 17.09 5.83 -14.17
CA ASN A 211 18.09 5.26 -13.30
C ASN A 211 17.38 4.66 -12.08
N PRO A 212 17.37 3.32 -11.89
CA PRO A 212 16.63 2.67 -10.82
C PRO A 212 17.03 3.13 -9.41
N THR A 213 18.24 3.65 -9.26
CA THR A 213 18.82 4.15 -8.00
C THR A 213 19.15 5.64 -8.05
N GLY A 214 18.64 6.37 -9.07
CA GLY A 214 18.94 7.79 -9.28
C GLY A 214 18.27 8.76 -8.32
N PHE A 215 17.33 8.29 -7.50
CA PHE A 215 16.70 9.13 -6.47
C PHE A 215 17.67 9.46 -5.33
N ARG A 216 17.44 10.55 -4.62
CA ARG A 216 18.29 10.99 -3.49
C ARG A 216 18.01 10.12 -2.26
N ASP A 217 19.08 9.76 -1.55
CA ASP A 217 19.02 9.11 -0.25
C ASP A 217 18.84 10.11 0.88
N GLU A 218 18.43 9.63 2.06
CA GLU A 218 18.31 10.42 3.29
C GLU A 218 17.41 11.66 3.19
N VAL A 219 16.50 11.70 2.20
CA VAL A 219 15.48 12.75 2.11
C VAL A 219 14.38 12.47 3.12
N ALA A 220 14.10 13.41 4.00
CA ALA A 220 13.01 13.32 4.97
C ALA A 220 11.79 14.11 4.53
N MET A 221 10.61 13.60 4.86
CA MET A 221 9.33 14.29 4.76
C MET A 221 8.72 14.44 6.15
N LEU A 222 8.34 15.65 6.49
CA LEU A 222 7.57 15.98 7.68
C LEU A 222 6.25 16.59 7.22
N ARG A 223 5.14 15.90 7.51
CA ARG A 223 3.79 16.39 7.21
C ARG A 223 3.25 17.13 8.43
N PHE A 224 2.66 18.27 8.18
CA PHE A 224 1.98 19.09 9.18
C PHE A 224 0.61 19.51 8.64
N ASP A 225 -0.30 19.77 9.55
CA ASP A 225 -1.61 20.29 9.21
C ASP A 225 -1.50 21.79 8.95
N ASP A 226 -2.19 22.26 7.91
CA ASP A 226 -2.32 23.69 7.61
C ASP A 226 -3.80 24.05 7.52
N SER A 227 -4.11 25.33 7.70
CA SER A 227 -5.47 25.82 7.77
C SER A 227 -5.79 26.71 6.58
N VAL A 228 -6.89 26.40 5.88
CA VAL A 228 -7.43 27.25 4.85
C VAL A 228 -8.67 27.97 5.40
N PHE A 229 -8.61 29.31 5.41
CA PHE A 229 -9.73 30.13 5.86
C PHE A 229 -10.63 30.48 4.68
N VAL A 230 -11.92 30.12 4.77
CA VAL A 230 -12.90 30.38 3.70
C VAL A 230 -13.96 31.33 4.20
N ASN A 231 -14.07 32.49 3.55
CA ASN A 231 -15.17 33.41 3.78
C ASN A 231 -16.47 32.83 3.17
N ARG A 232 -17.61 32.94 3.87
CA ARG A 232 -18.93 32.40 3.49
C ARG A 232 -19.01 30.86 3.66
N ALA A 233 -18.74 30.38 4.87
CA ALA A 233 -18.83 28.94 5.27
C ALA A 233 -20.21 28.28 4.98
N ASN A 234 -21.27 29.06 4.77
CA ASN A 234 -22.61 28.54 4.41
C ASN A 234 -22.63 27.72 3.10
N ARG A 235 -21.66 27.91 2.20
CA ARG A 235 -21.52 27.10 0.98
C ARG A 235 -20.91 25.71 1.25
N LEU A 236 -20.23 25.51 2.37
CA LEU A 236 -19.67 24.20 2.74
C LEU A 236 -20.69 23.31 3.45
N ARG A 237 -21.69 23.90 4.12
CA ARG A 237 -22.75 23.14 4.81
C ARG A 237 -23.72 22.44 3.84
N SER A 238 -23.91 22.98 2.64
CA SER A 238 -24.79 22.38 1.63
C SER A 238 -24.20 21.16 0.92
N GLN A 239 -22.88 20.91 1.06
CA GLN A 239 -22.21 19.75 0.44
C GLN A 239 -22.05 18.56 1.41
N SER A 240 -22.18 18.79 2.71
CA SER A 240 -22.02 17.74 3.74
C SER A 240 -23.34 17.11 4.22
N ALA A 241 -24.50 17.71 3.90
CA ALA A 241 -25.80 17.26 4.36
C ALA A 241 -26.54 16.37 3.35
N ASP A 242 -26.22 16.43 2.06
CA ASP A 242 -26.87 15.60 1.05
C ASP A 242 -25.80 14.93 0.16
N GLY A 243 -25.58 13.64 0.34
CA GLY A 243 -24.77 12.81 -0.55
C GLY A 243 -25.37 12.62 -1.96
N THR A 244 -26.27 13.50 -2.40
CA THR A 244 -26.86 13.51 -3.73
C THR A 244 -26.42 14.73 -4.52
N VAL A 245 -25.47 14.53 -5.41
CA VAL A 245 -25.18 15.47 -6.51
C VAL A 245 -26.42 15.51 -7.41
N LYS A 246 -27.25 16.56 -7.31
CA LYS A 246 -28.27 16.80 -8.33
C LYS A 246 -27.57 17.26 -9.61
N PRO A 247 -27.83 16.65 -10.78
CA PRO A 247 -27.34 17.15 -12.05
C PRO A 247 -27.93 18.54 -12.28
N LYS A 248 -27.10 19.51 -12.65
CA LYS A 248 -27.56 20.81 -13.12
C LYS A 248 -28.39 20.56 -14.38
N GLY A 249 -29.69 20.87 -14.28
CA GLY A 249 -30.54 20.95 -15.45
C GLY A 249 -30.10 22.06 -16.41
N THR A 250 -30.28 21.76 -17.66
CA THR A 250 -30.08 22.57 -18.87
C THR A 250 -30.43 24.03 -18.70
#